data_0584db4f9095c158a1d576556d774019
#
_entry.id   0584db4f9095c158a1d576556d774019
#
_cell.length_a   1.000
_cell.length_b   1.000
_cell.length_c   1.000
_cell.angle_alpha   90.00
_cell.angle_beta   90.00
_cell.angle_gamma   90.00
#
_symmetry.space_group_name_H-M   'P 1'
#
loop_
_entity.id
_entity.type
_entity.pdbx_description
1 polymer ?
#
loop_
_entity_poly.entity_id
_entity_poly.type
_entity_poly.pdbx_seq_one_letter_code
_entity_poly.pdbx_strand_id
1 'polypeptide(L)'
;AYELLPGGQIATAVLAAVRLGLRAAYVGSVGSDPQADLALAPLAAAGVDLDGVRRVPGASTRLAVILVDRASGERTILGYRDPRLRLQPDEVPRARIARAGCLLVDADDPAASLLAAQTARAAGVPVVADLDAVSEASLALLPVIDFPLVSRSFAEQLGMDGRVRSGLRRLVESGARMAVATLGDRGCLARAGDREIA
;
A
#
# COMPACT_ATOMS: atom_id res chain seq x y z
N ALA A 1 -14.59 23.86 -8.90
CA ALA A 1 -14.55 22.76 -9.84
C ALA A 1 -14.05 21.52 -9.09
N TYR A 2 -14.57 20.37 -9.39
CA TYR A 2 -14.06 19.09 -8.90
C TYR A 2 -13.71 18.20 -10.10
N GLU A 3 -12.82 17.26 -9.90
CA GLU A 3 -12.43 16.26 -10.88
C GLU A 3 -12.51 14.88 -10.21
N LEU A 4 -13.03 13.88 -10.92
CA LEU A 4 -13.10 12.51 -10.47
C LEU A 4 -11.95 11.73 -11.11
N LEU A 5 -11.02 11.27 -10.30
CA LEU A 5 -9.81 10.58 -10.75
C LEU A 5 -9.69 9.18 -10.12
N PRO A 6 -9.14 8.21 -10.87
CA PRO A 6 -8.73 6.94 -10.26
C PRO A 6 -7.59 7.16 -9.26
N GLY A 7 -7.60 6.42 -8.17
CA GLY A 7 -6.58 6.55 -7.13
C GLY A 7 -6.46 5.30 -6.26
N GLY A 8 -5.78 5.47 -5.15
CA GLY A 8 -5.44 4.40 -4.21
C GLY A 8 -3.95 4.06 -4.28
N GLN A 9 -3.31 3.98 -3.11
CA GLN A 9 -1.85 3.83 -3.02
C GLN A 9 -1.33 2.59 -3.74
N ILE A 10 -1.93 1.43 -3.52
CA ILE A 10 -1.52 0.17 -4.16
C ILE A 10 -1.81 0.20 -5.67
N ALA A 11 -2.99 0.66 -6.09
CA ALA A 11 -3.33 0.76 -7.52
C ALA A 11 -2.37 1.69 -8.27
N THR A 12 -2.01 2.82 -7.68
CA THR A 12 -1.05 3.77 -8.25
C THR A 12 0.35 3.17 -8.35
N ALA A 13 0.81 2.47 -7.31
CA ALA A 13 2.11 1.80 -7.32
C ALA A 13 2.18 0.67 -8.35
N VAL A 14 1.12 -0.14 -8.48
CA VAL A 14 1.01 -1.19 -9.49
C VAL A 14 1.07 -0.60 -10.90
N LEU A 15 0.34 0.50 -11.14
CA LEU A 15 0.37 1.18 -12.45
C LEU A 15 1.78 1.72 -12.77
N ALA A 16 2.46 2.29 -11.79
CA ALA A 16 3.84 2.76 -11.95
C ALA A 16 4.79 1.59 -12.26
N ALA A 17 4.66 0.46 -11.58
CA ALA A 17 5.46 -0.74 -11.81
C ALA A 17 5.31 -1.27 -13.24
N VAL A 18 4.07 -1.32 -13.75
CA VAL A 18 3.82 -1.75 -15.14
C VAL A 18 4.41 -0.77 -16.15
N ARG A 19 4.32 0.54 -15.90
CA ARG A 19 4.96 1.57 -16.75
C ARG A 19 6.49 1.47 -16.78
N LEU A 20 7.08 0.87 -15.73
CA LEU A 20 8.50 0.56 -15.66
C LEU A 20 8.85 -0.82 -16.28
N GLY A 21 7.90 -1.48 -16.93
CA GLY A 21 8.11 -2.75 -17.67
C GLY A 21 7.87 -4.01 -16.84
N LEU A 22 7.35 -3.91 -15.61
CA LEU A 22 7.01 -5.08 -14.81
C LEU A 22 5.63 -5.63 -15.20
N ARG A 23 5.45 -6.94 -15.07
CA ARG A 23 4.12 -7.57 -15.13
C ARG A 23 3.52 -7.55 -13.72
N ALA A 24 2.27 -7.14 -13.60
CA ALA A 24 1.61 -7.04 -12.30
C ALA A 24 0.20 -7.62 -12.32
N ALA A 25 -0.22 -8.10 -11.15
CA ALA A 25 -1.60 -8.45 -10.86
C ALA A 25 -2.08 -7.62 -9.67
N TYR A 26 -3.34 -7.23 -9.68
CA TYR A 26 -3.98 -6.50 -8.61
C TYR A 26 -5.05 -7.35 -7.93
N VAL A 27 -5.01 -7.41 -6.61
CA VAL A 27 -5.97 -8.13 -5.77
C VAL A 27 -6.66 -7.13 -4.86
N GLY A 28 -7.98 -7.15 -4.83
CA GLY A 28 -8.76 -6.21 -4.03
C GLY A 28 -10.25 -6.31 -4.28
N SER A 29 -11.00 -5.33 -3.83
CA SER A 29 -12.45 -5.30 -3.99
C SER A 29 -12.92 -3.93 -4.44
N VAL A 30 -13.92 -3.92 -5.32
CA VAL A 30 -14.67 -2.74 -5.74
C VAL A 30 -16.16 -2.99 -5.65
N GLY A 31 -16.96 -1.95 -5.68
CA GLY A 31 -18.41 -2.07 -5.79
C GLY A 31 -18.88 -2.53 -7.17
N SER A 32 -20.20 -2.51 -7.38
CA SER A 32 -20.82 -2.75 -8.69
C SER A 32 -21.39 -1.46 -9.30
N ASP A 33 -20.70 -0.35 -9.05
CA ASP A 33 -21.07 1.01 -9.47
C ASP A 33 -20.13 1.53 -10.58
N PRO A 34 -20.48 2.63 -11.27
CA PRO A 34 -19.63 3.23 -12.32
C PRO A 34 -18.24 3.66 -11.81
N GLN A 35 -18.09 3.96 -10.52
CA GLN A 35 -16.81 4.31 -9.91
C GLN A 35 -15.83 3.13 -9.93
N ALA A 36 -16.34 1.88 -9.87
CA ALA A 36 -15.51 0.69 -10.03
C ALA A 36 -14.85 0.64 -11.41
N ASP A 37 -15.60 0.93 -12.46
CA ASP A 37 -15.06 0.93 -13.84
C ASP A 37 -14.03 2.04 -14.01
N LEU A 38 -14.30 3.24 -13.48
CA LEU A 38 -13.35 4.34 -13.48
C LEU A 38 -12.04 3.97 -12.75
N ALA A 39 -12.14 3.34 -11.58
CA ALA A 39 -10.97 2.97 -10.79
C ALA A 39 -10.10 1.90 -11.47
N LEU A 40 -10.72 0.94 -12.16
CA LEU A 40 -10.03 -0.18 -12.78
C LEU A 40 -9.57 0.09 -14.21
N ALA A 41 -10.18 1.03 -14.92
CA ALA A 41 -9.88 1.30 -16.32
C ALA A 41 -8.38 1.56 -16.62
N PRO A 42 -7.66 2.39 -15.86
CA PRO A 42 -6.23 2.62 -16.13
C PRO A 42 -5.37 1.38 -15.88
N LEU A 43 -5.72 0.54 -14.91
CA LEU A 43 -5.03 -0.72 -14.64
C LEU A 43 -5.23 -1.71 -15.78
N ALA A 44 -6.48 -1.86 -16.23
CA ALA A 44 -6.82 -2.72 -17.38
C ALA A 44 -6.12 -2.25 -18.66
N ALA A 45 -6.15 -0.95 -18.94
CA ALA A 45 -5.49 -0.35 -20.11
C ALA A 45 -3.95 -0.53 -20.09
N ALA A 46 -3.36 -0.62 -18.91
CA ALA A 46 -1.93 -0.89 -18.72
C ALA A 46 -1.59 -2.40 -18.78
N GLY A 47 -2.57 -3.29 -18.90
CA GLY A 47 -2.36 -4.74 -18.95
C GLY A 47 -2.12 -5.38 -17.58
N VAL A 48 -2.57 -4.75 -16.51
CA VAL A 48 -2.57 -5.35 -15.16
C VAL A 48 -3.58 -6.51 -15.15
N ASP A 49 -3.16 -7.66 -14.64
CA ASP A 49 -4.08 -8.78 -14.40
C ASP A 49 -5.02 -8.43 -13.24
N LEU A 50 -6.31 -8.40 -13.54
CA LEU A 50 -7.40 -8.02 -12.62
C LEU A 50 -8.25 -9.22 -12.16
N ASP A 51 -7.87 -10.46 -12.47
CA ASP A 51 -8.62 -11.67 -12.10
C ASP A 51 -8.78 -11.82 -10.57
N GLY A 52 -7.91 -11.17 -9.79
CA GLY A 52 -8.01 -11.10 -8.33
C GLY A 52 -8.91 -10.00 -7.79
N VAL A 53 -9.60 -9.24 -8.65
CA VAL A 53 -10.48 -8.16 -8.23
C VAL A 53 -11.92 -8.65 -8.07
N ARG A 54 -12.43 -8.58 -6.84
CA ARG A 54 -13.80 -8.93 -6.52
C ARG A 54 -14.73 -7.72 -6.72
N ARG A 55 -15.79 -7.89 -7.52
CA ARG A 55 -16.90 -6.93 -7.60
C ARG A 55 -18.01 -7.34 -6.63
N VAL A 56 -18.33 -6.44 -5.70
CA VAL A 56 -19.32 -6.70 -4.64
C VAL A 56 -20.68 -6.10 -5.00
N PRO A 57 -21.71 -6.94 -5.27
CA PRO A 57 -23.04 -6.45 -5.63
C PRO A 57 -23.62 -5.52 -4.58
N GLY A 58 -24.14 -4.37 -5.02
CA GLY A 58 -24.79 -3.36 -4.18
C GLY A 58 -23.86 -2.60 -3.23
N ALA A 59 -22.55 -2.91 -3.19
CA ALA A 59 -21.58 -2.11 -2.46
C ALA A 59 -21.17 -0.88 -3.28
N SER A 60 -20.80 0.20 -2.59
CA SER A 60 -20.19 1.37 -3.22
C SER A 60 -18.68 1.25 -3.24
N THR A 61 -18.06 1.54 -4.39
CA THR A 61 -16.60 1.60 -4.52
C THR A 61 -16.02 2.66 -3.57
N ARG A 62 -14.84 2.38 -3.01
CA ARG A 62 -14.14 3.32 -2.13
C ARG A 62 -14.01 4.68 -2.82
N LEU A 63 -14.36 5.72 -2.08
CA LEU A 63 -14.28 7.11 -2.52
C LEU A 63 -13.51 7.93 -1.51
N ALA A 64 -12.69 8.86 -2.00
CA ALA A 64 -12.07 9.89 -1.18
C ALA A 64 -12.35 11.27 -1.77
N VAL A 65 -12.84 12.19 -0.94
CA VAL A 65 -12.92 13.61 -1.27
C VAL A 65 -11.65 14.27 -0.75
N ILE A 66 -10.87 14.85 -1.65
CA ILE A 66 -9.61 15.50 -1.33
C ILE A 66 -9.80 17.01 -1.45
N LEU A 67 -9.75 17.70 -0.31
CA LEU A 67 -9.76 19.16 -0.25
C LEU A 67 -8.31 19.64 -0.24
N VAL A 68 -7.95 20.47 -1.21
CA VAL A 68 -6.61 21.03 -1.32
C VAL A 68 -6.67 22.53 -1.03
N ASP A 69 -5.91 22.98 -0.03
CA ASP A 69 -5.67 24.40 0.18
C ASP A 69 -4.74 24.94 -0.91
N ARG A 70 -5.20 25.95 -1.64
CA ARG A 70 -4.47 26.50 -2.79
C ARG A 70 -3.24 27.31 -2.39
N ALA A 71 -3.21 27.84 -1.18
CA ALA A 71 -2.12 28.69 -0.72
C ALA A 71 -0.97 27.86 -0.14
N SER A 72 -1.29 26.84 0.67
CA SER A 72 -0.29 26.00 1.36
C SER A 72 0.03 24.70 0.60
N GLY A 73 -0.86 24.24 -0.29
CA GLY A 73 -0.78 22.92 -0.90
C GLY A 73 -1.18 21.78 0.06
N GLU A 74 -1.57 22.09 1.29
CA GLU A 74 -2.04 21.08 2.24
C GLU A 74 -3.34 20.46 1.79
N ARG A 75 -3.54 19.18 2.15
CA ARG A 75 -4.73 18.43 1.78
C ARG A 75 -5.40 17.78 2.97
N THR A 76 -6.72 17.81 2.96
CA THR A 76 -7.58 17.03 3.86
C THR A 76 -8.27 15.95 3.04
N ILE A 77 -8.21 14.71 3.52
CA ILE A 77 -8.79 13.55 2.84
C ILE A 77 -9.97 13.04 3.67
N LEU A 78 -11.16 13.05 3.08
CA LEU A 78 -12.37 12.46 3.64
C LEU A 78 -12.67 11.18 2.87
N GLY A 79 -12.36 10.03 3.48
CA GLY A 79 -12.52 8.72 2.85
C GLY A 79 -13.79 8.02 3.28
N TYR A 80 -14.42 7.32 2.35
CA TYR A 80 -15.49 6.35 2.61
C TYR A 80 -15.13 5.01 1.99
N ARG A 81 -15.30 3.94 2.76
CA ARG A 81 -15.16 2.56 2.30
C ARG A 81 -16.35 1.73 2.80
N ASP A 82 -17.08 1.14 1.87
CA ASP A 82 -18.12 0.18 2.24
C ASP A 82 -17.48 -1.02 2.96
N PRO A 83 -17.96 -1.39 4.16
CA PRO A 83 -17.38 -2.51 4.92
C PRO A 83 -17.37 -3.84 4.18
N ARG A 84 -18.30 -4.04 3.23
CA ARG A 84 -18.39 -5.25 2.39
C ARG A 84 -17.22 -5.39 1.41
N LEU A 85 -16.47 -4.31 1.17
CA LEU A 85 -15.27 -4.33 0.33
C LEU A 85 -14.03 -4.87 1.06
N ARG A 86 -14.12 -5.21 2.34
CA ARG A 86 -12.98 -5.81 3.04
C ARG A 86 -12.61 -7.14 2.43
N LEU A 87 -11.33 -7.29 2.10
CA LEU A 87 -10.77 -8.56 1.66
C LEU A 87 -10.61 -9.49 2.87
N GLN A 88 -11.14 -10.71 2.75
CA GLN A 88 -11.04 -11.70 3.81
C GLN A 88 -9.81 -12.62 3.60
N PRO A 89 -9.29 -13.27 4.66
CA PRO A 89 -8.14 -14.16 4.55
C PRO A 89 -8.32 -15.34 3.58
N ASP A 90 -9.52 -15.85 3.43
CA ASP A 90 -9.86 -16.96 2.51
C ASP A 90 -9.86 -16.53 1.03
N GLU A 91 -9.94 -15.23 0.76
CA GLU A 91 -9.85 -14.63 -0.57
C GLU A 91 -8.41 -14.37 -1.03
N VAL A 92 -7.41 -14.58 -0.16
CA VAL A 92 -5.98 -14.37 -0.49
C VAL A 92 -5.49 -15.43 -1.47
N PRO A 93 -5.01 -15.07 -2.67
CA PRO A 93 -4.61 -16.01 -3.71
C PRO A 93 -3.20 -16.59 -3.44
N ARG A 94 -3.08 -17.43 -2.42
CA ARG A 94 -1.79 -17.94 -1.90
C ARG A 94 -0.92 -18.58 -2.98
N ALA A 95 -1.51 -19.38 -3.88
CA ALA A 95 -0.76 -20.05 -4.95
C ALA A 95 -0.18 -19.07 -5.97
N ARG A 96 -0.85 -17.91 -6.21
CA ARG A 96 -0.35 -16.83 -7.05
C ARG A 96 0.78 -16.09 -6.35
N ILE A 97 0.59 -15.75 -5.08
CA ILE A 97 1.61 -15.07 -4.26
C ILE A 97 2.90 -15.87 -4.19
N ALA A 98 2.82 -17.18 -3.95
CA ALA A 98 3.99 -18.05 -3.85
C ALA A 98 4.84 -18.13 -5.14
N ARG A 99 4.31 -17.67 -6.29
CA ARG A 99 5.01 -17.64 -7.59
C ARG A 99 5.31 -16.22 -8.07
N ALA A 100 5.00 -15.22 -7.27
CA ALA A 100 5.27 -13.84 -7.62
C ALA A 100 6.76 -13.49 -7.45
N GLY A 101 7.25 -12.52 -8.19
CA GLY A 101 8.60 -11.96 -7.99
C GLY A 101 8.68 -11.03 -6.79
N CYS A 102 7.54 -10.43 -6.39
CA CYS A 102 7.42 -9.53 -5.25
C CYS A 102 5.94 -9.42 -4.86
N LEU A 103 5.67 -9.20 -3.59
CA LEU A 103 4.34 -8.84 -3.07
C LEU A 103 4.37 -7.39 -2.56
N LEU A 104 3.39 -6.58 -2.95
CA LEU A 104 3.13 -5.27 -2.38
C LEU A 104 1.82 -5.31 -1.58
N VAL A 105 1.84 -4.85 -0.34
CA VAL A 105 0.68 -4.78 0.55
C VAL A 105 0.56 -3.41 1.23
N ASP A 106 -0.63 -3.13 1.74
CA ASP A 106 -0.91 -2.07 2.72
C ASP A 106 -1.53 -2.66 4.00
N ALA A 107 -1.95 -1.82 4.93
CA ALA A 107 -2.59 -2.21 6.18
C ALA A 107 -4.13 -2.04 6.17
N ASP A 108 -4.75 -1.82 5.03
CA ASP A 108 -6.19 -1.53 4.90
C ASP A 108 -7.09 -2.76 5.18
N ASP A 109 -6.60 -3.97 4.85
CA ASP A 109 -7.25 -5.26 5.14
C ASP A 109 -6.33 -6.13 6.03
N PRO A 110 -6.24 -5.86 7.33
CA PRO A 110 -5.15 -6.33 8.20
C PRO A 110 -4.93 -7.85 8.17
N ALA A 111 -6.01 -8.63 8.30
CA ALA A 111 -5.92 -10.08 8.35
C ALA A 111 -5.51 -10.68 6.99
N ALA A 112 -6.04 -10.14 5.88
CA ALA A 112 -5.70 -10.58 4.54
C ALA A 112 -4.26 -10.16 4.17
N SER A 113 -3.86 -8.93 4.48
CA SER A 113 -2.51 -8.41 4.23
C SER A 113 -1.45 -9.19 5.00
N LEU A 114 -1.72 -9.49 6.29
CA LEU A 114 -0.81 -10.30 7.11
C LEU A 114 -0.66 -11.71 6.55
N LEU A 115 -1.76 -12.37 6.19
CA LEU A 115 -1.73 -13.71 5.60
C LEU A 115 -1.00 -13.72 4.25
N ALA A 116 -1.22 -12.69 3.40
CA ALA A 116 -0.53 -12.55 2.12
C ALA A 116 0.99 -12.40 2.32
N ALA A 117 1.41 -11.54 3.25
CA ALA A 117 2.81 -11.32 3.58
C ALA A 117 3.49 -12.57 4.15
N GLN A 118 2.81 -13.29 5.06
CA GLN A 118 3.28 -14.57 5.60
C GLN A 118 3.43 -15.62 4.50
N THR A 119 2.46 -15.70 3.57
CA THR A 119 2.51 -16.62 2.42
C THR A 119 3.70 -16.30 1.51
N ALA A 120 3.93 -15.02 1.21
CA ALA A 120 5.06 -14.57 0.40
C ALA A 120 6.39 -14.95 1.07
N ARG A 121 6.58 -14.64 2.34
CA ARG A 121 7.79 -14.98 3.07
C ARG A 121 8.06 -16.47 3.13
N ALA A 122 7.04 -17.29 3.39
CA ALA A 122 7.17 -18.76 3.39
C ALA A 122 7.63 -19.31 2.03
N ALA A 123 7.30 -18.62 0.94
CA ALA A 123 7.72 -18.96 -0.42
C ALA A 123 9.03 -18.27 -0.86
N GLY A 124 9.68 -17.49 -0.01
CA GLY A 124 10.88 -16.71 -0.35
C GLY A 124 10.63 -15.51 -1.26
N VAL A 125 9.37 -15.07 -1.37
CA VAL A 125 8.95 -13.91 -2.16
C VAL A 125 9.14 -12.64 -1.34
N PRO A 126 9.89 -11.64 -1.82
CA PRO A 126 10.09 -10.37 -1.13
C PRO A 126 8.77 -9.62 -0.89
N VAL A 127 8.63 -9.02 0.29
CA VAL A 127 7.44 -8.25 0.69
C VAL A 127 7.78 -6.77 0.80
N VAL A 128 7.09 -5.96 0.01
CA VAL A 128 7.07 -4.49 0.10
C VAL A 128 5.78 -4.08 0.79
N ALA A 129 5.81 -3.08 1.65
CA ALA A 129 4.60 -2.49 2.21
C ALA A 129 4.60 -0.98 2.12
N ASP A 130 3.44 -0.39 1.83
CA ASP A 130 3.19 1.05 1.89
C ASP A 130 2.35 1.35 3.13
N LEU A 131 2.93 2.06 4.12
CA LEU A 131 2.36 2.26 5.45
C LEU A 131 2.30 3.75 5.80
N ASP A 132 1.09 4.30 5.85
CA ASP A 132 0.86 5.74 6.10
C ASP A 132 0.80 6.10 7.58
N ALA A 133 0.20 5.24 8.42
CA ALA A 133 -0.07 5.50 9.81
C ALA A 133 0.32 4.33 10.71
N VAL A 134 0.82 4.65 11.90
CA VAL A 134 1.07 3.66 12.96
C VAL A 134 -0.27 3.20 13.52
N SER A 135 -0.54 1.91 13.43
CA SER A 135 -1.73 1.24 13.93
C SER A 135 -1.38 -0.17 14.36
N GLU A 136 -2.26 -0.83 15.09
CA GLU A 136 -2.08 -2.24 15.43
C GLU A 136 -1.87 -3.10 14.17
N ALA A 137 -2.64 -2.82 13.11
CA ALA A 137 -2.53 -3.50 11.83
C ALA A 137 -1.17 -3.32 11.16
N SER A 138 -0.68 -2.09 11.06
CA SER A 138 0.63 -1.82 10.45
C SER A 138 1.79 -2.38 11.27
N LEU A 139 1.70 -2.32 12.60
CA LEU A 139 2.71 -2.89 13.49
C LEU A 139 2.77 -4.42 13.40
N ALA A 140 1.62 -5.10 13.25
CA ALA A 140 1.57 -6.55 13.07
C ALA A 140 2.23 -7.03 11.76
N LEU A 141 2.31 -6.17 10.75
CA LEU A 141 2.96 -6.47 9.48
C LEU A 141 4.48 -6.37 9.55
N LEU A 142 5.05 -5.53 10.42
CA LEU A 142 6.49 -5.22 10.42
C LEU A 142 7.40 -6.46 10.42
N PRO A 143 7.15 -7.53 11.21
CA PRO A 143 8.02 -8.71 11.24
C PRO A 143 8.06 -9.52 9.93
N VAL A 144 7.10 -9.27 9.02
CA VAL A 144 6.96 -10.03 7.76
C VAL A 144 7.21 -9.19 6.51
N ILE A 145 7.69 -7.95 6.66
CA ILE A 145 7.99 -7.03 5.55
C ILE A 145 9.51 -6.95 5.36
N ASP A 146 9.95 -7.07 4.11
CA ASP A 146 11.36 -6.85 3.74
C ASP A 146 11.67 -5.37 3.45
N PHE A 147 10.71 -4.66 2.84
CA PHE A 147 10.88 -3.29 2.34
C PHE A 147 9.70 -2.41 2.74
N PRO A 148 9.62 -1.93 4.00
CA PRO A 148 8.62 -0.95 4.38
C PRO A 148 8.93 0.42 3.77
N LEU A 149 7.97 0.96 3.01
CA LEU A 149 7.90 2.35 2.61
C LEU A 149 6.89 3.03 3.52
N VAL A 150 7.33 4.05 4.24
CA VAL A 150 6.50 4.69 5.25
C VAL A 150 6.39 6.19 5.04
N SER A 151 5.29 6.78 5.53
CA SER A 151 5.20 8.23 5.60
C SER A 151 6.21 8.80 6.61
N ARG A 152 6.52 10.09 6.48
CA ARG A 152 7.31 10.82 7.49
C ARG A 152 6.72 10.66 8.89
N SER A 153 5.40 10.87 9.02
CA SER A 153 4.71 10.81 10.30
C SER A 153 4.74 9.41 10.92
N PHE A 154 4.65 8.36 10.10
CA PHE A 154 4.82 6.99 10.55
C PHE A 154 6.21 6.78 11.18
N ALA A 155 7.26 7.19 10.45
CA ALA A 155 8.63 7.03 10.94
C ALA A 155 8.90 7.83 12.23
N GLU A 156 8.41 9.07 12.31
CA GLU A 156 8.52 9.92 13.51
C GLU A 156 7.82 9.30 14.73
N GLN A 157 6.61 8.79 14.56
CA GLN A 157 5.85 8.12 15.63
C GLN A 157 6.53 6.81 16.06
N LEU A 158 6.94 5.98 15.10
CA LEU A 158 7.63 4.73 15.41
C LEU A 158 8.95 4.99 16.12
N GLY A 159 9.65 6.08 15.80
CA GLY A 159 10.90 6.48 16.43
C GLY A 159 10.79 6.82 17.90
N MET A 160 9.59 7.20 18.40
CA MET A 160 9.28 7.61 19.77
C MET A 160 10.01 8.89 20.25
N ASP A 161 11.02 9.35 19.53
CA ASP A 161 11.75 10.61 19.78
C ASP A 161 11.40 11.69 18.74
N GLY A 162 10.38 11.42 17.90
CA GLY A 162 9.93 12.29 16.83
C GLY A 162 10.91 12.41 15.65
N ARG A 163 11.89 11.50 15.55
CA ARG A 163 12.90 11.54 14.49
C ARG A 163 12.69 10.41 13.48
N VAL A 164 12.65 10.77 12.21
CA VAL A 164 12.56 9.80 11.08
C VAL A 164 13.66 8.75 11.14
N ARG A 165 14.91 9.16 11.44
CA ARG A 165 16.06 8.23 11.52
C ARG A 165 15.88 7.15 12.57
N SER A 166 15.30 7.50 13.71
CA SER A 166 15.00 6.54 14.77
C SER A 166 13.94 5.54 14.37
N GLY A 167 12.91 6.00 13.65
CA GLY A 167 11.89 5.12 13.07
C GLY A 167 12.45 4.16 12.04
N LEU A 168 13.27 4.65 11.10
CA LEU A 168 13.91 3.79 10.10
C LEU A 168 14.83 2.74 10.73
N ARG A 169 15.58 3.11 11.77
CA ARG A 169 16.39 2.16 12.53
C ARG A 169 15.52 1.06 13.14
N ARG A 170 14.41 1.41 13.79
CA ARG A 170 13.47 0.42 14.36
C ARG A 170 12.86 -0.50 13.32
N LEU A 171 12.55 0.00 12.13
CA LEU A 171 12.06 -0.84 11.01
C LEU A 171 13.12 -1.88 10.61
N VAL A 172 14.38 -1.48 10.49
CA VAL A 172 15.49 -2.41 10.19
C VAL A 172 15.71 -3.40 11.35
N GLU A 173 15.67 -2.95 12.58
CA GLU A 173 15.75 -3.81 13.78
C GLU A 173 14.58 -4.82 13.86
N SER A 174 13.42 -4.49 13.30
CA SER A 174 12.27 -5.40 13.17
C SER A 174 12.43 -6.46 12.07
N GLY A 175 13.53 -6.43 11.31
CA GLY A 175 13.85 -7.42 10.29
C GLY A 175 13.75 -6.94 8.85
N ALA A 176 13.44 -5.66 8.62
CA ALA A 176 13.44 -5.10 7.28
C ALA A 176 14.86 -5.09 6.68
N ARG A 177 14.98 -5.47 5.41
CA ARG A 177 16.23 -5.39 4.66
C ARG A 177 16.62 -3.95 4.34
N MET A 178 15.62 -3.13 4.01
CA MET A 178 15.75 -1.69 3.80
C MET A 178 14.42 -1.03 4.13
N ALA A 179 14.46 0.04 4.88
CA ALA A 179 13.30 0.88 5.18
C ALA A 179 13.44 2.25 4.52
N VAL A 180 12.34 2.79 3.98
CA VAL A 180 12.31 4.08 3.30
C VAL A 180 11.23 4.95 3.91
N ALA A 181 11.56 6.20 4.24
CA ALA A 181 10.58 7.22 4.63
C ALA A 181 10.50 8.31 3.56
N THR A 182 9.28 8.62 3.11
CA THR A 182 9.00 9.74 2.21
C THR A 182 8.93 11.05 2.99
N LEU A 183 9.53 12.12 2.45
CA LEU A 183 9.69 13.41 3.14
C LEU A 183 9.04 14.57 2.38
N GLY A 184 8.13 14.27 1.43
CA GLY A 184 7.49 15.27 0.57
C GLY A 184 8.50 15.92 -0.38
N ASP A 185 8.54 17.25 -0.38
CA ASP A 185 9.45 18.07 -1.19
C ASP A 185 10.94 17.87 -0.86
N ARG A 186 11.22 17.27 0.30
CA ARG A 186 12.59 16.92 0.72
C ARG A 186 13.03 15.54 0.26
N GLY A 187 12.30 14.88 -0.65
CA GLY A 187 12.63 13.59 -1.20
C GLY A 187 12.34 12.43 -0.24
N CYS A 188 13.30 11.57 -0.01
CA CYS A 188 13.16 10.41 0.87
C CYS A 188 14.46 10.12 1.62
N LEU A 189 14.35 9.37 2.70
CA LEU A 189 15.48 8.82 3.44
C LEU A 189 15.33 7.31 3.52
N ALA A 190 16.38 6.57 3.16
CA ALA A 190 16.41 5.12 3.27
C ALA A 190 17.47 4.66 4.26
N ARG A 191 17.24 3.50 4.88
CA ARG A 191 18.18 2.81 5.75
C ARG A 191 18.23 1.33 5.43
N ALA A 192 19.45 0.80 5.26
CA ALA A 192 19.73 -0.63 5.11
C ALA A 192 20.90 -1.02 6.03
N GLY A 193 20.60 -1.78 7.07
CA GLY A 193 21.56 -2.01 8.16
C GLY A 193 22.01 -0.68 8.78
N ASP A 194 23.32 -0.42 8.79
CA ASP A 194 23.88 0.83 9.31
C ASP A 194 24.04 1.93 8.25
N ARG A 195 23.74 1.63 6.99
CA ARG A 195 23.87 2.60 5.89
C ARG A 195 22.60 3.43 5.75
N GLU A 196 22.77 4.75 5.61
CA GLU A 196 21.72 5.69 5.23
C GLU A 196 21.96 6.20 3.80
N ILE A 197 20.86 6.43 3.07
CA ILE A 197 20.83 6.96 1.70
C ILE A 197 19.75 8.04 1.68
N ALA A 198 20.08 9.24 1.21
CA ALA A 198 19.19 10.40 1.09
C ALA A 198 19.16 10.88 -0.36
#